data_45e8fbf6f758a9d814a143f3034dcd63
#
_entry.id   45e8fbf6f758a9d814a143f3034dcd63
#
_cell.length_a   1.000
_cell.length_b   1.000
_cell.length_c   1.000
_cell.angle_alpha   90.00
_cell.angle_beta   90.00
_cell.angle_gamma   90.00
#
_symmetry.space_group_name_H-M   'P 1'
#
loop_
_entity.id
_entity.type
_entity.pdbx_description
1 polymer ?
#
loop_
_entity_poly.entity_id
_entity_poly.type
_entity_poly.pdbx_seq_one_letter_code
_entity_poly.pdbx_strand_id
1 'polypeptide(L)'
;MYLVDTSVWADYLRGRDVAHVHFLDELLANPLAVGISDLVYLEILQGATDERAFDKLRQYFSGQRFYRFADAESSYANAAKLYFDARRAGVTIRSKLDCLIAQCAIDHDLILLHNDADFVHLGEIDPKLNLRHFLRLSRA
;
A
#
# COMPACT_ATOMS: atom_id res chain seq x y z
N MET A 1 -11.49 4.45 -6.22
CA MET A 1 -11.23 3.25 -5.41
C MET A 1 -9.82 3.28 -4.86
N TYR A 2 -9.63 2.75 -3.68
CA TYR A 2 -8.38 2.87 -2.91
C TYR A 2 -7.74 1.51 -2.69
N LEU A 3 -6.43 1.46 -2.85
CA LEU A 3 -5.58 0.42 -2.32
C LEU A 3 -4.90 0.99 -1.06
N VAL A 4 -4.96 0.28 0.06
CA VAL A 4 -4.44 0.79 1.33
C VAL A 4 -3.16 0.05 1.69
N ASP A 5 -2.08 0.81 1.90
CA ASP A 5 -0.79 0.25 2.27
C ASP A 5 -0.76 -0.25 3.71
N THR A 6 0.16 -1.15 3.99
CA THR A 6 0.41 -1.68 5.34
C THR A 6 0.64 -0.57 6.37
N SER A 7 1.33 0.50 5.98
CA SER A 7 1.63 1.63 6.88
C SER A 7 0.37 2.27 7.46
N VAL A 8 -0.73 2.30 6.69
CA VAL A 8 -2.02 2.82 7.17
C VAL A 8 -2.80 1.75 7.92
N TRP A 9 -2.86 0.51 7.40
CA TRP A 9 -3.54 -0.58 8.08
C TRP A 9 -2.96 -0.85 9.47
N ALA A 10 -1.63 -0.81 9.60
CA ALA A 10 -0.97 -1.04 10.89
C ALA A 10 -1.44 -0.03 11.94
N ASP A 11 -1.51 1.24 11.59
CA ASP A 11 -2.00 2.28 12.52
C ASP A 11 -3.49 2.14 12.81
N TYR A 12 -4.28 1.79 11.79
CA TYR A 12 -5.71 1.54 11.96
C TYR A 12 -5.98 0.39 12.92
N LEU A 13 -5.28 -0.73 12.75
CA LEU A 13 -5.46 -1.92 13.59
C LEU A 13 -4.99 -1.69 15.04
N ARG A 14 -4.05 -0.76 15.25
CA ARG A 14 -3.60 -0.35 16.59
C ARG A 14 -4.52 0.68 17.23
N GLY A 15 -5.52 1.16 16.52
CA GLY A 15 -6.44 2.18 17.01
C GLY A 15 -5.82 3.56 17.18
N ARG A 16 -4.79 3.89 16.39
CA ARG A 16 -4.12 5.20 16.48
C ARG A 16 -5.04 6.33 16.03
N ASP A 17 -5.03 7.41 16.79
CA ASP A 17 -5.85 8.60 16.53
C ASP A 17 -5.06 9.59 15.66
N VAL A 18 -5.01 9.31 14.36
CA VAL A 18 -4.29 10.11 13.37
C VAL A 18 -5.13 10.28 12.11
N ALA A 19 -4.80 11.29 11.30
CA ALA A 19 -5.59 11.70 10.15
C ALA A 19 -5.80 10.58 9.12
N HIS A 20 -4.76 9.82 8.78
CA HIS A 20 -4.90 8.75 7.79
C HIS A 20 -5.76 7.58 8.29
N VAL A 21 -5.82 7.35 9.60
CA VAL A 21 -6.72 6.36 10.20
C VAL A 21 -8.16 6.82 10.12
N HIS A 22 -8.44 8.09 10.43
CA HIS A 22 -9.78 8.64 10.30
C HIS A 22 -10.27 8.59 8.85
N PHE A 23 -9.39 8.89 7.91
CA PHE A 23 -9.71 8.82 6.49
C PHE A 23 -10.07 7.38 6.07
N LEU A 24 -9.27 6.39 6.50
CA LEU A 24 -9.56 4.98 6.22
C LEU A 24 -10.90 4.56 6.84
N ASP A 25 -11.17 4.97 8.07
CA ASP A 25 -12.42 4.65 8.75
C ASP A 25 -13.64 5.15 7.95
N GLU A 26 -13.56 6.35 7.41
CA GLU A 26 -14.61 6.90 6.53
C GLU A 26 -14.75 6.08 5.24
N LEU A 27 -13.64 5.67 4.63
CA LEU A 27 -13.66 4.86 3.42
C LEU A 27 -14.31 3.50 3.65
N LEU A 28 -14.08 2.90 4.82
CA LEU A 28 -14.60 1.57 5.16
C LEU A 28 -16.12 1.54 5.33
N ALA A 29 -16.77 2.70 5.45
CA ALA A 29 -18.23 2.79 5.42
C ALA A 29 -18.81 2.31 4.08
N ASN A 30 -18.01 2.36 3.01
CA ASN A 30 -18.38 1.80 1.70
C ASN A 30 -17.40 0.67 1.36
N PRO A 31 -17.79 -0.62 1.52
CA PRO A 31 -16.89 -1.75 1.26
C PRO A 31 -16.34 -1.80 -0.17
N LEU A 32 -17.01 -1.17 -1.12
CA LEU A 32 -16.58 -1.14 -2.52
C LEU A 32 -15.48 -0.11 -2.77
N ALA A 33 -15.20 0.77 -1.81
CA ALA A 33 -14.22 1.83 -1.96
C ALA A 33 -12.78 1.36 -1.69
N VAL A 34 -12.60 0.24 -0.98
CA VAL A 34 -11.31 -0.22 -0.47
C VAL A 34 -11.02 -1.65 -0.93
N GLY A 35 -9.80 -1.88 -1.34
CA GLY A 35 -9.28 -3.22 -1.62
C GLY A 35 -7.89 -3.42 -1.03
N ILE A 36 -7.41 -4.65 -1.08
CA ILE A 36 -6.12 -5.05 -0.54
C ILE A 36 -5.31 -5.80 -1.59
N SER A 37 -3.99 -5.61 -1.60
CA SER A 37 -3.09 -6.43 -2.42
C SER A 37 -2.64 -7.67 -1.64
N ASP A 38 -2.30 -8.72 -2.37
CA ASP A 38 -1.72 -9.93 -1.76
C ASP A 38 -0.47 -9.61 -0.94
N LEU A 39 0.30 -8.61 -1.36
CA LEU A 39 1.53 -8.19 -0.69
C LEU A 39 1.27 -7.54 0.65
N VAL A 40 0.31 -6.65 0.71
CA VAL A 40 -0.11 -5.99 1.96
C VAL A 40 -0.71 -7.04 2.91
N TYR A 41 -1.51 -7.95 2.38
CA TYR A 41 -2.07 -9.06 3.15
C TYR A 41 -0.97 -9.89 3.83
N LEU A 42 0.07 -10.26 3.08
CA LEU A 42 1.24 -10.94 3.61
C LEU A 42 1.89 -10.15 4.76
N GLU A 43 2.15 -8.87 4.55
CA GLU A 43 2.81 -8.02 5.54
C GLU A 43 1.99 -7.89 6.82
N ILE A 44 0.67 -7.73 6.70
CA ILE A 44 -0.23 -7.62 7.85
C ILE A 44 -0.23 -8.91 8.65
N LEU A 45 -0.39 -10.06 7.99
CA LEU A 45 -0.46 -11.35 8.68
C LEU A 45 0.85 -11.73 9.37
N GLN A 46 1.97 -11.46 8.73
CA GLN A 46 3.28 -11.76 9.33
C GLN A 46 3.58 -10.90 10.57
N GLY A 47 2.88 -9.79 10.75
CA GLY A 47 3.00 -8.94 11.92
C GLY A 47 2.25 -9.44 13.14
N ALA A 48 1.43 -10.48 13.03
CA ALA A 48 0.72 -11.06 14.17
C ALA A 48 1.69 -11.68 15.16
N THR A 49 1.46 -11.44 16.46
CA THR A 49 2.36 -11.90 17.54
C THR A 49 1.99 -13.24 18.10
N ASP A 50 0.77 -13.72 17.86
CA ASP A 50 0.30 -15.03 18.29
C ASP A 50 -0.70 -15.60 17.28
N GLU A 51 -1.03 -16.87 17.44
CA GLU A 51 -1.91 -17.61 16.54
C GLU A 51 -3.34 -17.06 16.52
N ARG A 52 -3.83 -16.63 17.67
CA ARG A 52 -5.18 -16.04 17.77
C ARG A 52 -5.28 -14.73 17.00
N ALA A 53 -4.28 -13.86 17.13
CA ALA A 53 -4.21 -12.61 16.37
C ALA A 53 -4.09 -12.88 14.87
N PHE A 54 -3.28 -13.85 14.47
CA PHE A 54 -3.14 -14.27 13.09
C PHE A 54 -4.49 -14.70 12.49
N ASP A 55 -5.21 -15.57 13.19
CA ASP A 55 -6.50 -16.08 12.72
C ASP A 55 -7.56 -14.97 12.62
N LYS A 56 -7.58 -14.04 13.57
CA LYS A 56 -8.47 -12.89 13.54
C LYS A 56 -8.20 -11.98 12.34
N LEU A 57 -6.94 -11.69 12.07
CA LEU A 57 -6.55 -10.86 10.91
C LEU A 57 -6.91 -11.55 9.61
N ARG A 58 -6.60 -12.84 9.50
CA ARG A 58 -6.95 -13.63 8.32
C ARG A 58 -8.45 -13.60 8.06
N GLN A 59 -9.25 -13.76 9.09
CA GLN A 59 -10.71 -13.75 9.01
C GLN A 59 -11.24 -12.37 8.60
N TYR A 60 -10.71 -11.32 9.21
CA TYR A 60 -11.09 -9.94 8.91
C TYR A 60 -10.86 -9.59 7.43
N PHE A 61 -9.67 -9.92 6.92
CA PHE A 61 -9.31 -9.57 5.54
C PHE A 61 -9.87 -10.52 4.49
N SER A 62 -10.37 -11.70 4.86
CA SER A 62 -10.93 -12.68 3.92
C SER A 62 -12.14 -12.13 3.14
N GLY A 63 -12.87 -11.17 3.73
CA GLY A 63 -14.01 -10.52 3.07
C GLY A 63 -13.67 -9.31 2.23
N GLN A 64 -12.40 -8.91 2.17
CA GLN A 64 -11.95 -7.76 1.41
C GLN A 64 -11.81 -8.09 -0.08
N ARG A 65 -11.90 -7.06 -0.92
CA ARG A 65 -11.62 -7.21 -2.34
C ARG A 65 -10.10 -7.27 -2.55
N PHE A 66 -9.63 -8.37 -3.15
CA PHE A 66 -8.21 -8.53 -3.45
C PHE A 66 -7.90 -8.07 -4.87
N TYR A 67 -6.85 -7.26 -5.00
CA TYR A 67 -6.29 -6.84 -6.27
C TYR A 67 -5.00 -7.60 -6.51
N ARG A 68 -4.96 -8.39 -7.58
CA ARG A 68 -3.83 -9.23 -7.96
C ARG A 68 -3.30 -8.84 -9.32
N PHE A 69 -2.06 -9.20 -9.60
CA PHE A 69 -1.49 -8.99 -10.92
C PHE A 69 -2.17 -9.93 -11.94
N ALA A 70 -2.71 -9.36 -13.01
CA ALA A 70 -3.29 -10.14 -14.11
C ALA A 70 -2.20 -10.83 -14.93
N ASP A 71 -1.06 -10.15 -15.12
CA ASP A 71 0.14 -10.67 -15.78
C ASP A 71 1.34 -10.43 -14.85
N ALA A 72 1.67 -11.45 -14.08
CA ALA A 72 2.72 -11.35 -13.07
C ALA A 72 4.08 -11.01 -13.68
N GLU A 73 4.44 -11.59 -14.82
CA GLU A 73 5.72 -11.31 -15.47
C GLU A 73 5.88 -9.82 -15.80
N SER A 74 4.88 -9.24 -16.46
CA SER A 74 4.90 -7.82 -16.81
C SER A 74 4.89 -6.92 -15.57
N SER A 75 4.06 -7.24 -14.59
CA SER A 75 3.96 -6.43 -13.36
C SER A 75 5.23 -6.46 -12.55
N TYR A 76 5.89 -7.62 -12.43
CA TYR A 76 7.18 -7.73 -11.73
C TYR A 76 8.27 -6.97 -12.49
N ALA A 77 8.30 -7.06 -13.81
CA ALA A 77 9.26 -6.31 -14.63
C ALA A 77 9.06 -4.80 -14.45
N ASN A 78 7.82 -4.34 -14.45
CA ASN A 78 7.49 -2.92 -14.26
C ASN A 78 7.82 -2.45 -12.84
N ALA A 79 7.58 -3.26 -11.82
CA ALA A 79 7.96 -2.95 -10.44
C ALA A 79 9.49 -2.87 -10.29
N ALA A 80 10.22 -3.77 -10.93
CA ALA A 80 11.69 -3.72 -10.98
C ALA A 80 12.18 -2.44 -11.66
N LYS A 81 11.48 -2.01 -12.71
CA LYS A 81 11.80 -0.77 -13.43
C LYS A 81 11.59 0.47 -12.54
N LEU A 82 10.54 0.50 -11.73
CA LEU A 82 10.34 1.55 -10.74
C LEU A 82 11.54 1.66 -9.78
N TYR A 83 11.98 0.53 -9.25
CA TYR A 83 13.14 0.49 -8.37
C TYR A 83 14.42 0.96 -9.08
N PHE A 84 14.62 0.47 -10.30
CA PHE A 84 15.76 0.83 -11.15
C PHE A 84 15.78 2.34 -11.43
N ASP A 85 14.66 2.91 -11.84
CA ASP A 85 14.54 4.33 -12.16
C ASP A 85 14.73 5.22 -10.92
N ALA A 86 14.18 4.80 -9.78
CA ALA A 86 14.38 5.50 -8.51
C ALA A 86 15.87 5.56 -8.14
N ARG A 87 16.55 4.42 -8.21
CA ARG A 87 17.99 4.35 -7.91
C ARG A 87 18.81 5.23 -8.85
N ARG A 88 18.47 5.26 -10.14
CA ARG A 88 19.15 6.14 -11.12
C ARG A 88 18.91 7.62 -10.83
N ALA A 89 17.77 7.96 -10.26
CA ALA A 89 17.45 9.32 -9.83
C ALA A 89 18.06 9.69 -8.46
N GLY A 90 18.84 8.79 -7.86
CA GLY A 90 19.47 9.01 -6.55
C GLY A 90 18.54 8.76 -5.37
N VAL A 91 17.41 8.08 -5.59
CA VAL A 91 16.42 7.79 -4.56
C VAL A 91 16.58 6.33 -4.11
N THR A 92 16.73 6.13 -2.81
CA THR A 92 16.78 4.79 -2.22
C THR A 92 15.40 4.41 -1.72
N ILE A 93 14.85 3.33 -2.27
CA ILE A 93 13.61 2.72 -1.80
C ILE A 93 13.98 1.57 -0.86
N ARG A 94 13.53 1.64 0.38
CA ARG A 94 13.93 0.71 1.45
C ARG A 94 13.40 -0.70 1.25
N SER A 95 12.24 -0.86 0.61
CA SER A 95 11.61 -2.15 0.41
C SER A 95 11.21 -2.37 -1.04
N LYS A 96 11.60 -3.51 -1.59
CA LYS A 96 11.19 -3.94 -2.94
C LYS A 96 9.68 -4.20 -3.00
N LEU A 97 9.08 -4.59 -1.87
CA LEU A 97 7.63 -4.79 -1.77
C LEU A 97 6.87 -3.49 -2.05
N ASP A 98 7.43 -2.33 -1.67
CA ASP A 98 6.80 -1.04 -1.95
C ASP A 98 6.64 -0.80 -3.45
N CYS A 99 7.63 -1.20 -4.25
CA CYS A 99 7.53 -1.10 -5.70
C CYS A 99 6.44 -2.03 -6.26
N LEU A 100 6.28 -3.22 -5.69
CA LEU A 100 5.22 -4.14 -6.09
C LEU A 100 3.83 -3.63 -5.68
N ILE A 101 3.71 -3.06 -4.48
CA ILE A 101 2.46 -2.46 -4.01
C ILE A 101 2.08 -1.26 -4.90
N ALA A 102 3.04 -0.40 -5.20
CA ALA A 102 2.84 0.72 -6.12
C ALA A 102 2.40 0.23 -7.51
N GLN A 103 3.05 -0.81 -8.02
CA GLN A 103 2.71 -1.38 -9.32
C GLN A 103 1.29 -1.95 -9.33
N CYS A 104 0.86 -2.58 -8.24
CA CYS A 104 -0.51 -3.07 -8.10
C CYS A 104 -1.52 -1.91 -8.22
N ALA A 105 -1.25 -0.79 -7.56
CA ALA A 105 -2.09 0.40 -7.66
C ALA A 105 -2.13 0.95 -9.09
N ILE A 106 -0.99 0.98 -9.76
CA ILE A 106 -0.90 1.44 -11.16
C ILE A 106 -1.69 0.51 -12.08
N ASP A 107 -1.49 -0.79 -11.97
CA ASP A 107 -2.13 -1.78 -12.85
C ASP A 107 -3.65 -1.73 -12.76
N HIS A 108 -4.19 -1.45 -11.60
CA HIS A 108 -5.63 -1.40 -11.36
C HIS A 108 -6.21 0.01 -11.31
N ASP A 109 -5.39 1.03 -11.62
CA ASP A 109 -5.79 2.44 -11.59
C ASP A 109 -6.44 2.83 -10.27
N LEU A 110 -5.77 2.48 -9.16
CA LEU A 110 -6.23 2.75 -7.81
C LEU A 110 -5.45 3.92 -7.20
N ILE A 111 -6.09 4.61 -6.26
CA ILE A 111 -5.41 5.58 -5.41
C ILE A 111 -4.78 4.79 -4.25
N LEU A 112 -3.47 4.91 -4.08
CA LEU A 112 -2.75 4.28 -2.98
C LEU A 112 -2.77 5.19 -1.76
N LEU A 113 -3.49 4.77 -0.72
CA LEU A 113 -3.48 5.44 0.58
C LEU A 113 -2.32 4.89 1.39
N HIS A 114 -1.40 5.77 1.79
CA HIS A 114 -0.16 5.35 2.46
C HIS A 114 0.30 6.36 3.52
N ASN A 115 1.27 5.94 4.31
CA ASN A 115 1.93 6.76 5.32
C ASN A 115 3.46 6.51 5.30
N ASP A 116 4.04 6.48 4.09
CA ASP A 116 5.47 6.23 3.90
C ASP A 116 6.01 7.12 2.77
N ALA A 117 7.05 7.91 3.10
CA ALA A 117 7.67 8.84 2.16
C ALA A 117 8.23 8.14 0.90
N ASP A 118 8.57 6.85 0.97
CA ASP A 118 9.05 6.11 -0.20
C ASP A 118 8.04 6.12 -1.34
N PHE A 119 6.74 6.03 -1.04
CA PHE A 119 5.71 6.14 -2.08
C PHE A 119 5.64 7.52 -2.71
N VAL A 120 5.88 8.57 -1.95
CA VAL A 120 5.96 9.93 -2.49
C VAL A 120 7.08 10.01 -3.54
N HIS A 121 8.24 9.44 -3.23
CA HIS A 121 9.36 9.38 -4.16
C HIS A 121 9.03 8.54 -5.39
N LEU A 122 8.35 7.40 -5.23
CA LEU A 122 7.92 6.58 -6.37
C LEU A 122 6.92 7.32 -7.26
N GLY A 123 6.05 8.13 -6.68
CA GLY A 123 5.11 8.96 -7.43
C GLY A 123 5.79 10.03 -8.29
N GLU A 124 6.94 10.52 -7.86
CA GLU A 124 7.76 11.44 -8.64
C GLU A 124 8.44 10.72 -9.82
N ILE A 125 8.75 9.44 -9.66
CA ILE A 125 9.37 8.62 -10.72
C ILE A 125 8.33 8.21 -11.76
N ASP A 126 7.13 7.79 -11.33
CA ASP A 126 6.06 7.36 -12.24
C ASP A 126 4.76 8.13 -11.94
N PRO A 127 4.41 9.08 -12.84
CA PRO A 127 3.19 9.89 -12.66
C PRO A 127 1.88 9.11 -12.77
N LYS A 128 1.91 7.85 -13.19
CA LYS A 128 0.71 6.97 -13.21
C LYS A 128 0.31 6.54 -11.80
N LEU A 129 1.24 6.66 -10.82
CA LEU A 129 0.95 6.32 -9.44
C LEU A 129 0.15 7.44 -8.78
N ASN A 130 -1.11 7.16 -8.49
CA ASN A 130 -2.00 8.08 -7.79
C ASN A 130 -1.91 7.82 -6.29
N LEU A 131 -1.58 8.86 -5.52
CA LEU A 131 -1.30 8.75 -4.10
C LEU A 131 -2.24 9.61 -3.26
N ARG A 132 -2.55 9.14 -2.06
CA ARG A 132 -3.18 9.91 -1.00
C ARG A 132 -2.43 9.67 0.30
N HIS A 133 -1.99 10.75 0.96
CA HIS A 133 -1.30 10.68 2.24
C HIS A 133 -1.55 11.95 3.06
N PHE A 134 -1.15 11.90 4.33
CA PHE A 134 -1.25 13.02 5.26
C PHE A 134 0.12 13.40 5.81
N LEU A 135 1.19 12.99 5.12
CA LEU A 135 2.55 13.31 5.51
C LEU A 135 2.82 14.79 5.38
N ARG A 136 3.56 15.35 6.33
CA ARG A 136 4.13 16.69 6.22
C ARG A 136 5.50 16.54 5.58
N LEU A 137 5.61 17.01 4.33
CA LEU A 137 6.85 16.97 3.60
C LEU A 137 7.57 18.30 3.81
N SER A 138 8.86 18.22 4.19
CA SER A 138 9.69 19.41 4.25
C SER A 138 9.93 19.96 2.85
N ARG A 139 9.73 21.25 2.67
CA ARG A 139 10.15 21.95 1.44
C ARG A 139 11.66 22.15 1.53
N ALA A 140 12.38 21.49 0.64
CA ALA A 140 13.80 21.75 0.49
C ALA A 140 14.02 23.12 -0.14
#